data_08a3011bd28e87f464e98ad5514e2363
#
_entry.id   08a3011bd28e87f464e98ad5514e2363
#
_cell.length_a   1.000
_cell.length_b   1.000
_cell.length_c   1.000
_cell.angle_alpha   90.00
_cell.angle_beta   90.00
_cell.angle_gamma   90.00
#
_symmetry.space_group_name_H-M   'P 1'
#
loop_
_entity.id
_entity.type
_entity.pdbx_description
1 polymer ?
#
loop_
_entity_poly.entity_id
_entity_poly.type
_entity_poly.pdbx_seq_one_letter_code
_entity_poly.pdbx_strand_id
1 'polypeptide(L)'
;MTIQLFLRRALLACAILSAAFTPYREANAQDYPNRPIRLIVPFAPGGGSDFAGRLIGQKLTEQLGQQVVVDNRPGAASLVGTQIAARGAPDGYTLLLADAGFTINIAFFKHPKYDAFKDFAPVSVIAATPYILVVNPQLPYARSLKEFIAAAKAQPGKLSLGSAGSGSGTHMTGELFRLRAGITMTHVPYKSVGPAMADVVGGQIPATFSTPPTSLPLVKAGRLRILAAAAQKRSALLPEVPTFAENGLPGIDVSNWYSIMSVGGTPQPVIKRLHAEIARAIASPDMRPRLAASALEPAPNTPDEFRAMIAREIKRWVGVVKDAGIQQQ
;
A
#
# COMPACT_ATOMS: atom_id res chain seq x y z
N MET A 1 -57.13 -13.52 46.81
CA MET A 1 -56.65 -13.64 45.38
C MET A 1 -55.73 -12.50 44.94
N THR A 2 -55.61 -11.43 45.69
CA THR A 2 -54.88 -10.19 45.31
C THR A 2 -53.38 -10.21 45.69
N ILE A 3 -52.93 -10.89 46.71
CA ILE A 3 -51.57 -10.87 47.24
C ILE A 3 -50.65 -11.76 46.38
N GLN A 4 -51.13 -12.88 45.84
CA GLN A 4 -50.33 -13.78 44.96
C GLN A 4 -50.02 -13.18 43.58
N LEU A 5 -50.90 -12.27 43.11
CA LEU A 5 -50.66 -11.58 41.82
C LEU A 5 -49.58 -10.49 41.95
N PHE A 6 -49.51 -9.84 43.13
CA PHE A 6 -48.47 -8.82 43.41
C PHE A 6 -47.10 -9.43 43.59
N LEU A 7 -46.96 -10.57 44.25
CA LEU A 7 -45.69 -11.28 44.41
C LEU A 7 -45.15 -11.83 43.07
N ARG A 8 -46.04 -12.33 42.21
CA ARG A 8 -45.62 -12.78 40.86
C ARG A 8 -45.13 -11.62 39.97
N ARG A 9 -45.73 -10.45 40.05
CA ARG A 9 -45.30 -9.27 39.31
C ARG A 9 -43.99 -8.69 39.83
N ALA A 10 -43.74 -8.72 41.13
CA ALA A 10 -42.49 -8.29 41.73
C ALA A 10 -41.31 -9.23 41.37
N LEU A 11 -41.55 -10.56 41.35
CA LEU A 11 -40.54 -11.55 40.93
C LEU A 11 -40.20 -11.46 39.43
N LEU A 12 -41.19 -11.17 38.56
CA LEU A 12 -40.92 -10.91 37.13
C LEU A 12 -40.14 -9.61 36.92
N ALA A 13 -40.45 -8.57 37.67
CA ALA A 13 -39.70 -7.29 37.56
C ALA A 13 -38.24 -7.42 38.03
N CYS A 14 -37.97 -8.17 39.11
CA CYS A 14 -36.60 -8.47 39.53
C CYS A 14 -35.82 -9.35 38.54
N ALA A 15 -36.48 -10.31 37.86
CA ALA A 15 -35.84 -11.15 36.87
C ALA A 15 -35.47 -10.36 35.60
N ILE A 16 -36.28 -9.37 35.21
CA ILE A 16 -36.00 -8.50 34.06
C ILE A 16 -34.87 -7.51 34.38
N LEU A 17 -34.79 -6.98 35.61
CA LEU A 17 -33.69 -6.11 36.02
C LEU A 17 -32.33 -6.84 36.13
N SER A 18 -32.33 -8.13 36.48
CA SER A 18 -31.10 -8.95 36.57
C SER A 18 -30.52 -9.30 35.18
N ALA A 19 -31.34 -9.35 34.14
CA ALA A 19 -30.91 -9.63 32.78
C ALA A 19 -30.25 -8.41 32.08
N ALA A 20 -30.42 -7.20 32.61
CA ALA A 20 -29.86 -5.96 32.07
C ALA A 20 -28.40 -5.69 32.52
N PHE A 21 -27.88 -6.46 33.50
CA PHE A 21 -26.49 -6.40 33.95
C PHE A 21 -25.67 -7.58 33.43
N THR A 22 -25.68 -7.82 32.11
CA THR A 22 -24.58 -8.55 31.53
C THR A 22 -23.37 -7.60 31.50
N PRO A 23 -22.26 -7.87 32.24
CA PRO A 23 -21.09 -7.06 32.12
C PRO A 23 -20.68 -7.15 30.65
N TYR A 24 -20.62 -6.01 29.97
CA TYR A 24 -19.85 -5.90 28.70
C TYR A 24 -18.46 -6.47 29.03
N ARG A 25 -18.17 -7.68 28.57
CA ARG A 25 -16.82 -8.19 28.58
C ARG A 25 -16.03 -7.22 27.71
N GLU A 26 -15.30 -6.30 28.33
CA GLU A 26 -14.20 -5.62 27.67
C GLU A 26 -13.35 -6.75 27.07
N ALA A 27 -13.24 -6.79 25.76
CA ALA A 27 -12.35 -7.74 25.08
C ALA A 27 -10.94 -7.48 25.64
N ASN A 28 -10.52 -8.34 26.57
CA ASN A 28 -9.21 -8.24 27.19
C ASN A 28 -8.18 -8.37 26.07
N ALA A 29 -7.42 -7.31 25.84
CA ALA A 29 -6.31 -7.31 24.89
C ALA A 29 -5.23 -8.37 25.23
N GLN A 30 -5.31 -8.97 26.42
CA GLN A 30 -4.45 -10.08 26.84
C GLN A 30 -4.69 -11.36 26.03
N ASP A 31 -5.89 -11.57 25.48
CA ASP A 31 -6.24 -12.76 24.67
C ASP A 31 -6.12 -12.52 23.15
N TYR A 32 -5.73 -11.32 22.72
CA TYR A 32 -5.54 -11.01 21.29
C TYR A 32 -4.09 -11.18 20.87
N PRO A 33 -3.83 -11.90 19.72
CA PRO A 33 -4.77 -12.72 18.96
C PRO A 33 -4.87 -14.17 19.49
N ASN A 34 -6.06 -14.77 19.42
CA ASN A 34 -6.31 -16.18 19.77
C ASN A 34 -6.73 -17.06 18.58
N ARG A 35 -6.72 -16.50 17.37
CA ARG A 35 -7.02 -17.16 16.10
C ARG A 35 -6.22 -16.50 14.96
N PRO A 36 -6.16 -17.13 13.77
CA PRO A 36 -5.45 -16.56 12.63
C PRO A 36 -5.94 -15.16 12.23
N ILE A 37 -4.99 -14.31 11.85
CA ILE A 37 -5.23 -12.96 11.34
C ILE A 37 -5.17 -13.00 9.82
N ARG A 38 -6.15 -12.40 9.16
CA ARG A 38 -6.20 -12.24 7.71
C ARG A 38 -5.56 -10.91 7.31
N LEU A 39 -4.49 -10.95 6.54
CA LEU A 39 -3.86 -9.78 5.96
C LEU A 39 -4.24 -9.66 4.49
N ILE A 40 -5.16 -8.75 4.17
CA ILE A 40 -5.57 -8.48 2.80
C ILE A 40 -4.48 -7.66 2.11
N VAL A 41 -3.96 -8.19 1.00
CA VAL A 41 -3.04 -7.51 0.09
C VAL A 41 -3.81 -7.19 -1.19
N PRO A 42 -4.07 -5.89 -1.51
CA PRO A 42 -5.00 -5.51 -2.57
C PRO A 42 -4.41 -5.57 -3.98
N PHE A 43 -3.37 -6.37 -4.19
CA PHE A 43 -2.69 -6.60 -5.46
C PHE A 43 -2.44 -8.07 -5.71
N ALA A 44 -2.21 -8.43 -6.98
CA ALA A 44 -1.82 -9.79 -7.35
C ALA A 44 -0.42 -10.15 -6.77
N PRO A 45 -0.15 -11.43 -6.55
CA PRO A 45 1.16 -11.90 -6.10
C PRO A 45 2.32 -11.41 -7.00
N GLY A 46 3.52 -11.31 -6.42
CA GLY A 46 4.76 -10.94 -7.12
C GLY A 46 5.02 -9.44 -7.26
N GLY A 47 4.14 -8.58 -6.71
CA GLY A 47 4.37 -7.13 -6.60
C GLY A 47 5.02 -6.72 -5.27
N GLY A 48 5.41 -5.44 -5.16
CA GLY A 48 6.02 -4.90 -3.94
C GLY A 48 5.12 -5.01 -2.71
N SER A 49 3.80 -4.82 -2.88
CA SER A 49 2.82 -4.96 -1.78
C SER A 49 2.70 -6.42 -1.31
N ASP A 50 2.76 -7.40 -2.22
CA ASP A 50 2.78 -8.82 -1.86
C ASP A 50 4.07 -9.18 -1.12
N PHE A 51 5.23 -8.69 -1.60
CA PHE A 51 6.50 -8.86 -0.93
C PHE A 51 6.48 -8.30 0.51
N ALA A 52 6.06 -7.05 0.69
CA ALA A 52 5.98 -6.40 1.99
C ALA A 52 4.98 -7.12 2.92
N GLY A 53 3.83 -7.55 2.38
CA GLY A 53 2.80 -8.29 3.13
C GLY A 53 3.31 -9.64 3.64
N ARG A 54 4.02 -10.40 2.81
CA ARG A 54 4.62 -11.69 3.23
C ARG A 54 5.73 -11.48 4.23
N LEU A 55 6.57 -10.47 4.03
CA LEU A 55 7.68 -10.16 4.92
C LEU A 55 7.19 -9.83 6.34
N ILE A 56 6.24 -8.90 6.46
CA ILE A 56 5.69 -8.52 7.77
C ILE A 56 4.78 -9.61 8.36
N GLY A 57 3.98 -10.29 7.51
CA GLY A 57 3.08 -11.35 7.93
C GLY A 57 3.80 -12.54 8.54
N GLN A 58 4.92 -12.95 7.96
CA GLN A 58 5.80 -13.98 8.54
C GLN A 58 6.28 -13.56 9.94
N LYS A 59 6.78 -12.33 10.07
CA LYS A 59 7.33 -11.83 11.33
C LYS A 59 6.26 -11.69 12.41
N LEU A 60 5.09 -11.19 12.04
CA LEU A 60 3.96 -11.11 12.97
C LEU A 60 3.47 -12.49 13.40
N THR A 61 3.49 -13.49 12.51
CA THR A 61 3.18 -14.88 12.87
C THR A 61 4.11 -15.41 13.97
N GLU A 62 5.42 -15.18 13.81
CA GLU A 62 6.44 -15.58 14.80
C GLU A 62 6.22 -14.89 16.16
N GLN A 63 5.88 -13.60 16.15
CA GLN A 63 5.78 -12.77 17.35
C GLN A 63 4.46 -12.92 18.10
N LEU A 64 3.35 -13.10 17.36
CA LEU A 64 2.01 -13.18 17.93
C LEU A 64 1.60 -14.62 18.29
N GLY A 65 2.35 -15.63 17.82
CA GLY A 65 1.99 -17.04 18.03
C GLY A 65 0.72 -17.47 17.29
N GLN A 66 0.19 -16.63 16.39
CA GLN A 66 -0.98 -16.89 15.56
C GLN A 66 -0.64 -16.61 14.09
N GLN A 67 -1.15 -17.45 13.20
CA GLN A 67 -0.85 -17.33 11.79
C GLN A 67 -1.41 -16.03 11.20
N VAL A 68 -0.57 -15.28 10.48
CA VAL A 68 -0.99 -14.14 9.65
C VAL A 68 -1.06 -14.62 8.21
N VAL A 69 -2.29 -14.79 7.71
CA VAL A 69 -2.57 -15.33 6.38
C VAL A 69 -2.65 -14.20 5.37
N VAL A 70 -1.72 -14.16 4.43
CA VAL A 70 -1.73 -13.21 3.32
C VAL A 70 -2.77 -13.64 2.29
N ASP A 71 -3.74 -12.75 2.04
CA ASP A 71 -4.85 -12.96 1.11
C ASP A 71 -4.83 -11.88 0.01
N ASN A 72 -4.35 -12.26 -1.18
CA ASN A 72 -4.26 -11.37 -2.32
C ASN A 72 -5.64 -11.13 -2.95
N ARG A 73 -6.11 -9.88 -2.97
CA ARG A 73 -7.40 -9.45 -3.52
C ARG A 73 -7.21 -8.31 -4.53
N PRO A 74 -6.68 -8.61 -5.72
CA PRO A 74 -6.41 -7.59 -6.73
C PRO A 74 -7.68 -7.05 -7.38
N GLY A 75 -7.57 -5.85 -7.95
CA GLY A 75 -8.61 -5.25 -8.79
C GLY A 75 -8.73 -3.74 -8.58
N ALA A 76 -9.00 -3.02 -9.67
CA ALA A 76 -9.21 -1.56 -9.71
C ALA A 76 -8.16 -0.79 -8.89
N ALA A 77 -6.87 -1.04 -9.15
CA ALA A 77 -5.74 -0.37 -8.47
C ALA A 77 -5.83 -0.38 -6.94
N SER A 78 -6.07 -1.53 -6.34
CA SER A 78 -6.28 -1.79 -4.91
C SER A 78 -7.70 -1.59 -4.37
N LEU A 79 -8.61 -0.93 -5.09
CA LEU A 79 -9.96 -0.63 -4.59
C LEU A 79 -10.72 -1.88 -4.12
N VAL A 80 -10.67 -2.99 -4.88
CA VAL A 80 -11.40 -4.22 -4.54
C VAL A 80 -10.95 -4.78 -3.19
N GLY A 81 -9.65 -4.96 -3.00
CA GLY A 81 -9.11 -5.48 -1.74
C GLY A 81 -9.35 -4.53 -0.58
N THR A 82 -9.21 -3.22 -0.80
CA THR A 82 -9.48 -2.19 0.20
C THR A 82 -10.94 -2.22 0.66
N GLN A 83 -11.89 -2.33 -0.26
CA GLN A 83 -13.33 -2.44 0.08
C GLN A 83 -13.65 -3.74 0.83
N ILE A 84 -13.00 -4.85 0.49
CA ILE A 84 -13.16 -6.11 1.23
C ILE A 84 -12.66 -5.93 2.67
N ALA A 85 -11.51 -5.28 2.87
CA ALA A 85 -10.99 -5.01 4.21
C ALA A 85 -11.90 -4.08 5.01
N ALA A 86 -12.43 -3.01 4.40
CA ALA A 86 -13.35 -2.06 5.03
C ALA A 86 -14.63 -2.70 5.59
N ARG A 87 -15.06 -3.84 5.02
CA ARG A 87 -16.24 -4.60 5.47
C ARG A 87 -15.93 -5.66 6.53
N GLY A 88 -14.68 -5.76 6.96
CA GLY A 88 -14.27 -6.66 8.02
C GLY A 88 -14.85 -6.27 9.38
N ALA A 89 -14.87 -7.21 10.33
CA ALA A 89 -15.21 -6.89 11.71
C ALA A 89 -14.12 -6.02 12.35
N PRO A 90 -14.50 -5.03 13.20
CA PRO A 90 -13.53 -4.14 13.85
C PRO A 90 -12.92 -4.81 15.10
N ASP A 91 -12.33 -5.99 14.94
CA ASP A 91 -11.80 -6.82 16.01
C ASP A 91 -10.28 -7.10 15.89
N GLY A 92 -9.64 -6.54 14.84
CA GLY A 92 -8.21 -6.69 14.59
C GLY A 92 -7.82 -7.96 13.81
N TYR A 93 -8.76 -8.86 13.47
CA TYR A 93 -8.47 -10.09 12.72
C TYR A 93 -8.54 -9.93 11.20
N THR A 94 -8.98 -8.77 10.72
CA THR A 94 -8.86 -8.37 9.32
C THR A 94 -7.97 -7.14 9.25
N LEU A 95 -6.81 -7.28 8.59
CA LEU A 95 -5.86 -6.21 8.36
C LEU A 95 -5.78 -5.93 6.86
N LEU A 96 -5.45 -4.70 6.51
CA LEU A 96 -5.11 -4.27 5.15
C LEU A 96 -3.63 -3.92 5.08
N LEU A 97 -2.92 -4.51 4.13
CA LEU A 97 -1.68 -3.91 3.66
C LEU A 97 -2.03 -2.76 2.72
N ALA A 98 -1.91 -1.54 3.18
CA ALA A 98 -2.09 -0.36 2.34
C ALA A 98 -0.76 0.16 1.80
N ASP A 99 -0.80 0.72 0.60
CA ASP A 99 0.31 1.43 -0.03
C ASP A 99 -0.14 2.82 -0.51
N ALA A 100 0.71 3.56 -1.23
CA ALA A 100 0.38 4.89 -1.73
C ALA A 100 -0.92 4.92 -2.55
N GLY A 101 -1.30 3.81 -3.20
CA GLY A 101 -2.57 3.68 -3.92
C GLY A 101 -3.80 3.94 -3.03
N PHE A 102 -3.71 3.65 -1.73
CA PHE A 102 -4.78 3.93 -0.78
C PHE A 102 -5.19 5.41 -0.73
N THR A 103 -4.24 6.32 -0.75
CA THR A 103 -4.51 7.77 -0.75
C THR A 103 -4.74 8.33 -2.15
N ILE A 104 -4.07 7.76 -3.16
CA ILE A 104 -4.21 8.11 -4.56
C ILE A 104 -5.63 7.82 -5.05
N ASN A 105 -6.20 6.68 -4.70
CA ASN A 105 -7.54 6.29 -5.12
C ASN A 105 -8.62 7.28 -4.69
N ILE A 106 -8.47 7.92 -3.52
CA ILE A 106 -9.40 8.96 -3.03
C ILE A 106 -9.34 10.21 -3.93
N ALA A 107 -8.18 10.54 -4.47
CA ALA A 107 -8.00 11.67 -5.37
C ALA A 107 -8.38 11.34 -6.82
N PHE A 108 -8.17 10.10 -7.25
CA PHE A 108 -8.31 9.68 -8.65
C PHE A 108 -9.72 9.20 -9.01
N PHE A 109 -10.40 8.46 -8.09
CA PHE A 109 -11.76 7.99 -8.34
C PHE A 109 -12.79 8.95 -7.75
N LYS A 110 -13.84 9.26 -8.53
CA LYS A 110 -14.97 10.08 -8.06
C LYS A 110 -15.71 9.44 -6.87
N HIS A 111 -15.75 8.12 -6.86
CA HIS A 111 -16.46 7.33 -5.84
C HIS A 111 -15.60 6.14 -5.40
N PRO A 112 -14.59 6.32 -4.54
CA PRO A 112 -13.68 5.25 -4.11
C PRO A 112 -14.38 4.16 -3.28
N LYS A 113 -15.63 4.43 -2.80
CA LYS A 113 -16.47 3.51 -2.02
C LYS A 113 -15.83 3.05 -0.70
N TYR A 114 -14.94 3.82 -0.13
CA TYR A 114 -14.44 3.74 1.22
C TYR A 114 -14.04 5.12 1.74
N ASP A 115 -14.09 5.28 3.05
CA ASP A 115 -13.60 6.46 3.76
C ASP A 115 -12.30 6.09 4.50
N ALA A 116 -11.21 6.82 4.22
CA ALA A 116 -9.90 6.54 4.79
C ALA A 116 -9.84 6.63 6.32
N PHE A 117 -10.73 7.40 6.94
CA PHE A 117 -10.69 7.72 8.37
C PHE A 117 -11.81 7.07 9.18
N LYS A 118 -12.92 6.73 8.51
CA LYS A 118 -14.07 6.06 9.13
C LYS A 118 -13.94 4.53 9.03
N ASP A 119 -13.56 4.03 7.85
CA ASP A 119 -13.56 2.60 7.58
C ASP A 119 -12.23 1.93 7.98
N PHE A 120 -11.20 2.74 8.31
CA PHE A 120 -9.88 2.25 8.67
C PHE A 120 -9.29 2.91 9.91
N ALA A 121 -8.60 2.10 10.70
CA ALA A 121 -7.74 2.51 11.81
C ALA A 121 -6.27 2.33 11.42
N PRO A 122 -5.49 3.41 11.24
CA PRO A 122 -4.06 3.32 10.99
C PRO A 122 -3.33 2.59 12.12
N VAL A 123 -2.38 1.70 11.77
CA VAL A 123 -1.55 1.00 12.77
C VAL A 123 -0.11 1.49 12.68
N SER A 124 0.57 1.25 11.55
CA SER A 124 1.93 1.77 11.31
C SER A 124 2.33 1.63 9.84
N VAL A 125 3.17 2.52 9.37
CA VAL A 125 3.97 2.29 8.17
C VAL A 125 5.06 1.27 8.50
N ILE A 126 5.37 0.39 7.56
CA ILE A 126 6.42 -0.63 7.67
C ILE A 126 7.72 -0.06 7.09
N ALA A 127 7.65 0.37 5.84
CA ALA A 127 8.77 0.87 5.07
C ALA A 127 8.31 1.76 3.92
N ALA A 128 9.23 2.57 3.43
CA ALA A 128 9.04 3.39 2.23
C ALA A 128 10.15 3.11 1.20
N THR A 129 9.86 3.40 -0.07
CA THR A 129 10.80 3.25 -1.18
C THR A 129 10.37 4.17 -2.33
N PRO A 130 11.29 4.72 -3.14
CA PRO A 130 10.89 5.48 -4.31
C PRO A 130 10.28 4.58 -5.38
N TYR A 131 9.38 5.14 -6.20
CA TYR A 131 9.11 4.52 -7.48
C TYR A 131 10.31 4.70 -8.41
N ILE A 132 10.58 3.69 -9.23
CA ILE A 132 11.67 3.67 -10.20
C ILE A 132 11.12 3.40 -11.59
N LEU A 133 11.66 4.09 -12.60
CA LEU A 133 11.39 3.78 -14.01
C LEU A 133 12.32 2.67 -14.46
N VAL A 134 11.76 1.53 -14.84
CA VAL A 134 12.50 0.39 -15.36
C VAL A 134 12.16 0.16 -16.83
N VAL A 135 13.16 -0.24 -17.60
CA VAL A 135 13.08 -0.47 -19.05
C VAL A 135 13.74 -1.79 -19.44
N ASN A 136 13.38 -2.31 -20.63
CA ASN A 136 14.12 -3.40 -21.24
C ASN A 136 15.48 -2.86 -21.73
N PRO A 137 16.61 -3.40 -21.24
CA PRO A 137 17.95 -2.90 -21.58
C PRO A 137 18.37 -3.14 -23.04
N GLN A 138 17.65 -4.00 -23.77
CA GLN A 138 17.93 -4.30 -25.19
C GLN A 138 17.39 -3.23 -26.14
N LEU A 139 16.53 -2.31 -25.65
CA LEU A 139 16.02 -1.22 -26.46
C LEU A 139 17.12 -0.22 -26.81
N PRO A 140 17.20 0.29 -28.06
CA PRO A 140 18.29 1.18 -28.50
C PRO A 140 18.33 2.51 -27.73
N TYR A 141 17.22 2.92 -27.11
CA TYR A 141 17.05 4.14 -26.33
C TYR A 141 16.98 3.90 -24.81
N ALA A 142 17.38 2.72 -24.33
CA ALA A 142 17.30 2.35 -22.91
C ALA A 142 18.60 2.64 -22.13
N ARG A 143 19.56 3.38 -22.69
CA ARG A 143 20.85 3.64 -22.03
C ARG A 143 20.75 4.72 -20.97
N SER A 144 19.88 5.71 -21.20
CA SER A 144 19.69 6.84 -20.30
C SER A 144 18.25 7.35 -20.33
N LEU A 145 17.83 8.08 -19.27
CA LEU A 145 16.53 8.74 -19.24
C LEU A 145 16.38 9.76 -20.38
N LYS A 146 17.47 10.47 -20.74
CA LYS A 146 17.48 11.43 -21.84
C LYS A 146 17.16 10.78 -23.19
N GLU A 147 17.80 9.64 -23.50
CA GLU A 147 17.54 8.88 -24.73
C GLU A 147 16.11 8.33 -24.76
N PHE A 148 15.61 7.81 -23.63
CA PHE A 148 14.24 7.31 -23.54
C PHE A 148 13.21 8.42 -23.81
N ILE A 149 13.41 9.61 -23.22
CA ILE A 149 12.54 10.77 -23.44
C ILE A 149 12.63 11.23 -24.91
N ALA A 150 13.83 11.27 -25.50
CA ALA A 150 14.00 11.65 -26.91
C ALA A 150 13.25 10.68 -27.84
N ALA A 151 13.33 9.36 -27.60
CA ALA A 151 12.57 8.36 -28.35
C ALA A 151 11.06 8.53 -28.20
N ALA A 152 10.57 8.82 -27.00
CA ALA A 152 9.15 9.07 -26.75
C ALA A 152 8.65 10.34 -27.45
N LYS A 153 9.48 11.39 -27.51
CA LYS A 153 9.17 12.64 -28.24
C LYS A 153 9.15 12.45 -29.76
N ALA A 154 10.07 11.60 -30.27
CA ALA A 154 10.13 11.30 -31.70
C ALA A 154 8.95 10.46 -32.20
N GLN A 155 8.29 9.72 -31.30
CA GLN A 155 7.19 8.80 -31.61
C GLN A 155 6.02 8.99 -30.66
N PRO A 156 5.29 10.13 -30.68
CA PRO A 156 4.22 10.41 -29.72
C PRO A 156 3.16 9.31 -29.73
N GLY A 157 2.85 8.76 -28.54
CA GLY A 157 1.82 7.72 -28.33
C GLY A 157 2.24 6.31 -28.76
N LYS A 158 3.38 6.11 -29.42
CA LYS A 158 3.85 4.78 -29.86
C LYS A 158 4.48 3.95 -28.73
N LEU A 159 5.21 4.62 -27.83
CA LEU A 159 5.75 3.95 -26.66
C LEU A 159 4.67 3.78 -25.60
N SER A 160 4.64 2.59 -25.00
CA SER A 160 3.72 2.28 -23.91
C SER A 160 4.41 2.31 -22.55
N LEU A 161 3.61 2.53 -21.50
CA LEU A 161 4.05 2.53 -20.12
C LEU A 161 3.12 1.65 -19.27
N GLY A 162 3.68 0.57 -18.71
CA GLY A 162 2.94 -0.33 -17.85
C GLY A 162 2.67 0.24 -16.46
N SER A 163 1.62 -0.22 -15.80
CA SER A 163 1.32 0.09 -14.41
C SER A 163 0.61 -1.05 -13.68
N ALA A 164 0.48 -0.93 -12.36
CA ALA A 164 -0.33 -1.85 -11.53
C ALA A 164 -1.85 -1.56 -11.59
N GLY A 165 -2.29 -0.86 -12.63
CA GLY A 165 -3.69 -0.48 -12.86
C GLY A 165 -3.93 1.03 -12.78
N SER A 166 -5.03 1.48 -13.41
CA SER A 166 -5.44 2.90 -13.40
C SER A 166 -5.71 3.39 -11.98
N GLY A 167 -5.07 4.48 -11.56
CA GLY A 167 -5.14 5.01 -10.19
C GLY A 167 -4.10 4.42 -9.23
N SER A 168 -3.28 3.44 -9.65
CA SER A 168 -2.17 2.95 -8.82
C SER A 168 -1.04 3.98 -8.71
N GLY A 169 -0.18 3.84 -7.70
CA GLY A 169 1.00 4.71 -7.56
C GLY A 169 1.93 4.68 -8.77
N THR A 170 2.09 3.51 -9.41
CA THR A 170 2.88 3.37 -10.64
C THR A 170 2.24 4.11 -11.82
N HIS A 171 0.90 4.10 -11.94
CA HIS A 171 0.19 4.88 -12.95
C HIS A 171 0.38 6.38 -12.71
N MET A 172 0.10 6.85 -11.49
CA MET A 172 0.16 8.29 -11.16
C MET A 172 1.58 8.84 -11.26
N THR A 173 2.60 8.04 -10.92
CA THR A 173 4.00 8.42 -11.16
C THR A 173 4.29 8.50 -12.66
N GLY A 174 3.73 7.59 -13.45
CA GLY A 174 3.82 7.60 -14.91
C GLY A 174 3.18 8.85 -15.53
N GLU A 175 2.00 9.25 -15.08
CA GLU A 175 1.32 10.47 -15.53
C GLU A 175 2.13 11.72 -15.18
N LEU A 176 2.67 11.79 -13.97
CA LEU A 176 3.53 12.89 -13.55
C LEU A 176 4.82 12.96 -14.40
N PHE A 177 5.41 11.80 -14.70
CA PHE A 177 6.57 11.70 -15.60
C PHE A 177 6.22 12.20 -17.02
N ARG A 178 5.11 11.72 -17.60
CA ARG A 178 4.67 12.17 -18.93
C ARG A 178 4.48 13.68 -19.00
N LEU A 179 3.81 14.23 -17.99
CA LEU A 179 3.58 15.68 -17.87
C LEU A 179 4.89 16.47 -17.78
N ARG A 180 5.80 16.08 -16.87
CA ARG A 180 7.05 16.80 -16.64
C ARG A 180 8.03 16.69 -17.81
N ALA A 181 8.06 15.54 -18.49
CA ALA A 181 8.91 15.32 -19.67
C ALA A 181 8.31 15.89 -20.97
N GLY A 182 7.03 16.30 -20.97
CA GLY A 182 6.32 16.74 -22.18
C GLY A 182 6.26 15.66 -23.24
N ILE A 183 5.89 14.44 -22.87
CA ILE A 183 5.81 13.25 -23.74
C ILE A 183 4.44 12.63 -23.73
N THR A 184 4.08 11.98 -24.82
CA THR A 184 2.86 11.18 -24.95
C THR A 184 3.23 9.70 -25.03
N MET A 185 2.66 8.91 -24.09
CA MET A 185 2.83 7.44 -24.05
C MET A 185 1.48 6.78 -23.84
N THR A 186 1.30 5.57 -24.37
CA THR A 186 0.09 4.77 -24.14
C THR A 186 0.18 4.06 -22.80
N HIS A 187 -0.79 4.28 -21.91
CA HIS A 187 -0.87 3.59 -20.63
C HIS A 187 -1.43 2.18 -20.80
N VAL A 188 -0.74 1.17 -20.23
CA VAL A 188 -1.16 -0.24 -20.22
C VAL A 188 -1.36 -0.69 -18.77
N PRO A 189 -2.62 -0.82 -18.30
CA PRO A 189 -2.91 -1.23 -16.92
C PRO A 189 -2.84 -2.75 -16.76
N TYR A 190 -2.20 -3.22 -15.69
CA TYR A 190 -2.11 -4.61 -15.25
C TYR A 190 -2.75 -4.80 -13.86
N LYS A 191 -2.95 -6.06 -13.43
CA LYS A 191 -3.48 -6.38 -12.08
C LYS A 191 -2.46 -6.17 -10.95
N SER A 192 -1.18 -6.07 -11.28
CA SER A 192 -0.05 -5.68 -10.42
C SER A 192 1.16 -5.33 -11.29
N VAL A 193 2.24 -4.83 -10.68
CA VAL A 193 3.46 -4.49 -11.43
C VAL A 193 4.24 -5.74 -11.89
N GLY A 194 4.06 -6.90 -11.25
CA GLY A 194 4.75 -8.13 -11.64
C GLY A 194 4.49 -8.55 -13.10
N PRO A 195 3.23 -8.71 -13.54
CA PRO A 195 2.90 -8.96 -14.95
C PRO A 195 3.41 -7.86 -15.89
N ALA A 196 3.32 -6.57 -15.51
CA ALA A 196 3.86 -5.49 -16.33
C ALA A 196 5.39 -5.64 -16.54
N MET A 197 6.12 -6.01 -15.50
CA MET A 197 7.57 -6.26 -15.63
C MET A 197 7.90 -7.49 -16.48
N ALA A 198 7.08 -8.54 -16.40
CA ALA A 198 7.26 -9.70 -17.28
C ALA A 198 7.16 -9.28 -18.77
N ASP A 199 6.20 -8.41 -19.10
CA ASP A 199 6.05 -7.88 -20.45
C ASP A 199 7.17 -6.90 -20.85
N VAL A 200 7.75 -6.13 -19.90
CA VAL A 200 8.96 -5.34 -20.17
C VAL A 200 10.14 -6.26 -20.47
N VAL A 201 10.35 -7.30 -19.68
CA VAL A 201 11.42 -8.30 -19.90
C VAL A 201 11.22 -9.03 -21.23
N GLY A 202 9.98 -9.34 -21.59
CA GLY A 202 9.60 -9.99 -22.85
C GLY A 202 9.60 -9.05 -24.07
N GLY A 203 9.83 -7.74 -23.88
CA GLY A 203 9.82 -6.76 -24.96
C GLY A 203 8.43 -6.37 -25.50
N GLN A 204 7.35 -6.79 -24.82
CA GLN A 204 5.98 -6.45 -25.22
C GLN A 204 5.65 -4.97 -24.96
N ILE A 205 6.17 -4.43 -23.86
CA ILE A 205 6.13 -3.00 -23.55
C ILE A 205 7.56 -2.51 -23.21
N PRO A 206 7.92 -1.27 -23.54
CA PRO A 206 9.29 -0.77 -23.34
C PRO A 206 9.62 -0.49 -21.88
N ALA A 207 8.64 -0.07 -21.06
CA ALA A 207 8.89 0.46 -19.74
C ALA A 207 7.71 0.26 -18.79
N THR A 208 8.00 0.28 -17.49
CA THR A 208 7.00 0.40 -16.43
C THR A 208 7.60 1.17 -15.24
N PHE A 209 6.74 1.85 -14.47
CA PHE A 209 7.13 2.20 -13.11
C PHE A 209 6.98 0.99 -12.19
N SER A 210 7.91 0.84 -11.27
CA SER A 210 7.97 -0.26 -10.32
C SER A 210 8.52 0.22 -8.98
N THR A 211 8.64 -0.69 -8.04
CA THR A 211 9.38 -0.48 -6.79
C THR A 211 10.58 -1.42 -6.72
N PRO A 212 11.67 -1.04 -6.05
CA PRO A 212 12.88 -1.84 -5.92
C PRO A 212 12.67 -3.31 -5.51
N PRO A 213 11.81 -3.65 -4.51
CA PRO A 213 11.63 -5.04 -4.11
C PRO A 213 11.26 -5.99 -5.27
N THR A 214 10.48 -5.48 -6.22
CA THR A 214 10.03 -6.26 -7.37
C THR A 214 11.06 -6.30 -8.50
N SER A 215 11.80 -5.19 -8.70
CA SER A 215 12.66 -5.01 -9.87
C SER A 215 14.10 -5.45 -9.65
N LEU A 216 14.66 -5.29 -8.45
CA LEU A 216 16.08 -5.52 -8.19
C LEU A 216 16.58 -6.91 -8.58
N PRO A 217 15.85 -8.02 -8.38
CA PRO A 217 16.30 -9.32 -8.86
C PRO A 217 16.51 -9.36 -10.38
N LEU A 218 15.59 -8.73 -11.13
CA LEU A 218 15.68 -8.67 -12.60
C LEU A 218 16.76 -7.69 -13.09
N VAL A 219 16.97 -6.59 -12.36
CA VAL A 219 18.05 -5.63 -12.63
C VAL A 219 19.41 -6.28 -12.39
N LYS A 220 19.60 -6.98 -11.27
CA LYS A 220 20.82 -7.73 -10.96
C LYS A 220 21.10 -8.83 -11.99
N ALA A 221 20.06 -9.44 -12.54
CA ALA A 221 20.17 -10.43 -13.62
C ALA A 221 20.35 -9.79 -15.02
N GLY A 222 20.48 -8.46 -15.13
CA GLY A 222 20.63 -7.75 -16.40
C GLY A 222 19.40 -7.77 -17.31
N ARG A 223 18.25 -8.22 -16.80
CA ARG A 223 16.99 -8.32 -17.55
C ARG A 223 16.21 -7.00 -17.59
N LEU A 224 16.45 -6.12 -16.63
CA LEU A 224 15.89 -4.77 -16.55
C LEU A 224 17.02 -3.76 -16.28
N ARG A 225 16.78 -2.50 -16.67
CA ARG A 225 17.61 -1.35 -16.31
C ARG A 225 16.75 -0.30 -15.62
N ILE A 226 17.26 0.29 -14.53
CA ILE A 226 16.65 1.45 -13.88
C ILE A 226 17.19 2.70 -14.57
N LEU A 227 16.30 3.60 -15.00
CA LEU A 227 16.70 4.88 -15.59
C LEU A 227 16.69 6.03 -14.59
N ALA A 228 15.74 6.05 -13.67
CA ALA A 228 15.65 7.08 -12.64
C ALA A 228 14.76 6.65 -11.47
N ALA A 229 14.95 7.27 -10.31
CA ALA A 229 14.12 7.16 -9.13
C ALA A 229 13.28 8.42 -8.90
N ALA A 230 12.02 8.24 -8.51
CA ALA A 230 11.10 9.32 -8.16
C ALA A 230 11.31 9.75 -6.70
N ALA A 231 12.42 10.41 -6.43
CA ALA A 231 12.82 10.87 -5.11
C ALA A 231 13.52 12.24 -5.18
N GLN A 232 13.50 12.99 -4.08
CA GLN A 232 14.22 14.26 -3.98
C GLN A 232 15.75 14.09 -3.98
N LYS A 233 16.21 13.01 -3.35
CA LYS A 233 17.62 12.62 -3.23
C LYS A 233 17.74 11.13 -3.53
N ARG A 234 18.94 10.69 -3.94
CA ARG A 234 19.21 9.26 -4.10
C ARG A 234 18.97 8.53 -2.79
N SER A 235 18.36 7.35 -2.89
CA SER A 235 18.29 6.46 -1.74
C SER A 235 19.69 5.95 -1.39
N ALA A 236 20.02 5.93 -0.10
CA ALA A 236 21.26 5.33 0.39
C ALA A 236 21.35 3.82 0.08
N LEU A 237 20.20 3.18 -0.17
CA LEU A 237 20.12 1.76 -0.56
C LEU A 237 20.24 1.55 -2.08
N LEU A 238 20.23 2.63 -2.87
CA LEU A 238 20.36 2.64 -4.34
C LEU A 238 21.22 3.82 -4.80
N PRO A 239 22.48 3.94 -4.32
CA PRO A 239 23.30 5.12 -4.58
C PRO A 239 23.67 5.31 -6.06
N GLU A 240 23.65 4.24 -6.85
CA GLU A 240 23.92 4.25 -8.28
C GLU A 240 22.74 4.73 -9.12
N VAL A 241 21.52 4.77 -8.56
CA VAL A 241 20.30 5.17 -9.29
C VAL A 241 20.10 6.68 -9.18
N PRO A 242 20.21 7.44 -10.29
CA PRO A 242 19.97 8.86 -10.26
C PRO A 242 18.48 9.18 -10.07
N THR A 243 18.17 10.32 -9.49
CA THR A 243 16.79 10.82 -9.40
C THR A 243 16.34 11.44 -10.72
N PHE A 244 15.02 11.63 -10.89
CA PHE A 244 14.51 12.41 -12.02
C PHE A 244 15.04 13.85 -11.99
N ALA A 245 15.15 14.47 -10.81
CA ALA A 245 15.69 15.83 -10.66
C ALA A 245 17.14 15.96 -11.14
N GLU A 246 18.01 14.99 -10.79
CA GLU A 246 19.40 14.92 -11.29
C GLU A 246 19.49 14.74 -12.81
N ASN A 247 18.45 14.19 -13.44
CA ASN A 247 18.31 14.09 -14.89
C ASN A 247 17.60 15.29 -15.54
N GLY A 248 17.44 16.41 -14.81
CA GLY A 248 16.82 17.62 -15.33
C GLY A 248 15.29 17.62 -15.34
N LEU A 249 14.63 16.71 -14.62
CA LEU A 249 13.18 16.62 -14.48
C LEU A 249 12.75 16.77 -13.01
N PRO A 250 12.80 17.97 -12.44
CA PRO A 250 12.36 18.20 -11.07
C PRO A 250 10.83 18.01 -10.92
N GLY A 251 10.39 17.79 -9.67
CA GLY A 251 8.97 17.67 -9.32
C GLY A 251 8.37 16.28 -9.55
N ILE A 252 9.21 15.26 -9.80
CA ILE A 252 8.84 13.86 -9.77
C ILE A 252 9.42 13.25 -8.49
N ASP A 253 8.75 13.48 -7.38
CA ASP A 253 9.08 12.98 -6.06
C ASP A 253 7.88 12.20 -5.54
N VAL A 254 7.89 10.90 -5.73
CA VAL A 254 6.80 10.00 -5.37
C VAL A 254 7.38 8.75 -4.71
N SER A 255 7.18 8.67 -3.40
CA SER A 255 7.52 7.47 -2.65
C SER A 255 6.31 6.56 -2.52
N ASN A 256 6.54 5.26 -2.66
CA ASN A 256 5.61 4.25 -2.18
C ASN A 256 5.90 3.96 -0.71
N TRP A 257 4.87 3.72 0.05
CA TRP A 257 4.95 3.25 1.43
C TRP A 257 4.09 2.01 1.60
N TYR A 258 4.54 1.10 2.44
CA TYR A 258 3.80 -0.11 2.81
C TYR A 258 3.44 0.00 4.28
N SER A 259 2.20 -0.26 4.61
CA SER A 259 1.68 -0.07 5.96
C SER A 259 0.66 -1.13 6.34
N ILE A 260 0.38 -1.24 7.63
CA ILE A 260 -0.72 -2.01 8.15
C ILE A 260 -1.81 -1.08 8.65
N MET A 261 -3.04 -1.36 8.24
CA MET A 261 -4.25 -0.73 8.74
C MET A 261 -5.19 -1.81 9.28
N SER A 262 -5.93 -1.50 10.31
CA SER A 262 -7.04 -2.31 10.80
C SER A 262 -8.38 -1.72 10.33
N VAL A 263 -9.47 -2.43 10.56
CA VAL A 263 -10.83 -1.94 10.28
C VAL A 263 -11.18 -0.79 11.24
N GLY A 264 -11.92 0.20 10.74
CA GLY A 264 -12.39 1.33 11.56
C GLY A 264 -13.21 0.86 12.74
N GLY A 265 -12.99 1.45 13.91
CA GLY A 265 -13.63 1.02 15.15
C GLY A 265 -12.92 -0.13 15.90
N THR A 266 -11.81 -0.64 15.39
CA THR A 266 -10.98 -1.63 16.13
C THR A 266 -10.57 -1.06 17.50
N PRO A 267 -10.74 -1.82 18.61
CA PRO A 267 -10.44 -1.36 19.96
C PRO A 267 -9.00 -0.88 20.12
N GLN A 268 -8.79 0.20 20.85
CA GLN A 268 -7.46 0.79 21.05
C GLN A 268 -6.41 -0.17 21.63
N PRO A 269 -6.74 -1.07 22.58
CA PRO A 269 -5.78 -2.07 23.06
C PRO A 269 -5.25 -2.99 21.94
N VAL A 270 -6.11 -3.36 20.97
CA VAL A 270 -5.72 -4.17 19.80
C VAL A 270 -4.80 -3.38 18.87
N ILE A 271 -5.14 -2.11 18.58
CA ILE A 271 -4.28 -1.22 17.76
C ILE A 271 -2.90 -1.06 18.41
N LYS A 272 -2.85 -0.80 19.72
CA LYS A 272 -1.58 -0.68 20.46
C LYS A 272 -0.76 -1.97 20.41
N ARG A 273 -1.41 -3.13 20.55
CA ARG A 273 -0.72 -4.43 20.45
C ARG A 273 -0.14 -4.64 19.07
N LEU A 274 -0.92 -4.46 18.01
CA LEU A 274 -0.47 -4.57 16.62
C LEU A 274 0.68 -3.60 16.31
N HIS A 275 0.57 -2.34 16.73
CA HIS A 275 1.60 -1.33 16.54
C HIS A 275 2.92 -1.74 17.21
N ALA A 276 2.86 -2.18 18.47
CA ALA A 276 4.05 -2.63 19.21
C ALA A 276 4.74 -3.82 18.51
N GLU A 277 3.96 -4.79 18.03
CA GLU A 277 4.51 -5.96 17.33
C GLU A 277 5.12 -5.60 15.97
N ILE A 278 4.50 -4.68 15.22
CA ILE A 278 5.05 -4.18 13.94
C ILE A 278 6.35 -3.41 14.20
N ALA A 279 6.39 -2.53 15.20
CA ALA A 279 7.60 -1.80 15.56
C ALA A 279 8.74 -2.75 15.97
N ARG A 280 8.44 -3.79 16.78
CA ARG A 280 9.38 -4.84 17.16
C ARG A 280 9.86 -5.64 15.94
N ALA A 281 8.96 -5.99 15.02
CA ALA A 281 9.28 -6.69 13.79
C ALA A 281 10.27 -5.89 12.94
N ILE A 282 10.01 -4.61 12.70
CA ILE A 282 10.86 -3.73 11.89
C ILE A 282 12.23 -3.54 12.53
N ALA A 283 12.29 -3.45 13.87
CA ALA A 283 13.54 -3.27 14.61
C ALA A 283 14.37 -4.56 14.74
N SER A 284 13.81 -5.73 14.39
CA SER A 284 14.49 -7.02 14.58
C SER A 284 15.75 -7.14 13.72
N PRO A 285 16.82 -7.80 14.23
CA PRO A 285 18.09 -7.90 13.51
C PRO A 285 18.01 -8.59 12.16
N ASP A 286 17.09 -9.53 12.00
CA ASP A 286 16.87 -10.27 10.75
C ASP A 286 16.00 -9.52 9.73
N MET A 287 15.13 -8.61 10.18
CA MET A 287 14.29 -7.80 9.28
C MET A 287 15.08 -6.71 8.57
N ARG A 288 15.97 -6.00 9.29
CA ARG A 288 16.74 -4.89 8.72
C ARG A 288 17.51 -5.26 7.45
N PRO A 289 18.32 -6.35 7.41
CA PRO A 289 19.02 -6.73 6.19
C PRO A 289 18.04 -7.11 5.04
N ARG A 290 16.91 -7.73 5.35
CA ARG A 290 15.90 -8.10 4.34
C ARG A 290 15.24 -6.87 3.71
N LEU A 291 14.92 -5.85 4.52
CA LEU A 291 14.42 -4.56 4.03
C LEU A 291 15.48 -3.87 3.18
N ALA A 292 16.71 -3.77 3.66
CA ALA A 292 17.82 -3.12 2.96
C ALA A 292 18.13 -3.80 1.61
N ALA A 293 18.19 -5.14 1.57
CA ALA A 293 18.42 -5.91 0.34
C ALA A 293 17.37 -5.66 -0.75
N SER A 294 16.19 -5.20 -0.34
CA SER A 294 15.05 -4.85 -1.20
C SER A 294 14.90 -3.34 -1.41
N ALA A 295 15.87 -2.54 -0.95
CA ALA A 295 15.83 -1.08 -0.94
C ALA A 295 14.54 -0.51 -0.33
N LEU A 296 14.11 -1.11 0.77
CA LEU A 296 13.03 -0.64 1.62
C LEU A 296 13.63 0.07 2.85
N GLU A 297 13.37 1.35 2.98
CA GLU A 297 13.78 2.15 4.13
C GLU A 297 12.73 1.97 5.24
N PRO A 298 13.11 1.47 6.44
CA PRO A 298 12.20 1.38 7.58
C PRO A 298 11.59 2.77 7.88
N ALA A 299 10.28 2.83 8.01
CA ALA A 299 9.56 4.08 8.25
C ALA A 299 8.45 3.93 9.31
N PRO A 300 8.70 3.26 10.46
CA PRO A 300 7.69 3.09 11.49
C PRO A 300 7.26 4.45 12.04
N ASN A 301 5.96 4.58 12.29
CA ASN A 301 5.34 5.76 12.88
C ASN A 301 4.20 5.35 13.82
N THR A 302 3.79 6.26 14.67
CA THR A 302 2.63 6.06 15.53
C THR A 302 1.33 6.07 14.70
N PRO A 303 0.22 5.50 15.21
CA PRO A 303 -1.07 5.56 14.55
C PRO A 303 -1.54 7.00 14.23
N ASP A 304 -1.26 7.96 15.13
CA ASP A 304 -1.62 9.37 14.94
C ASP A 304 -0.77 10.05 13.86
N GLU A 305 0.54 9.81 13.85
CA GLU A 305 1.44 10.30 12.79
C GLU A 305 1.07 9.70 11.44
N PHE A 306 0.68 8.42 11.41
CA PHE A 306 0.23 7.77 10.17
C PHE A 306 -1.11 8.35 9.71
N ARG A 307 -2.05 8.61 10.60
CA ARG A 307 -3.31 9.31 10.29
C ARG A 307 -3.04 10.69 9.68
N ALA A 308 -2.14 11.45 10.27
CA ALA A 308 -1.74 12.76 9.75
C ALA A 308 -1.05 12.67 8.38
N MET A 309 -0.22 11.63 8.17
CA MET A 309 0.41 11.35 6.87
C MET A 309 -0.65 11.07 5.80
N ILE A 310 -1.65 10.21 6.06
CA ILE A 310 -2.75 9.92 5.14
C ILE A 310 -3.46 11.22 4.71
N ALA A 311 -3.77 12.11 5.66
CA ALA A 311 -4.44 13.38 5.37
C ALA A 311 -3.60 14.27 4.43
N ARG A 312 -2.28 14.37 4.69
CA ARG A 312 -1.34 15.13 3.82
C ARG A 312 -1.25 14.52 2.43
N GLU A 313 -1.13 13.20 2.33
CA GLU A 313 -1.04 12.51 1.04
C GLU A 313 -2.32 12.65 0.20
N ILE A 314 -3.51 12.52 0.80
CA ILE A 314 -4.77 12.77 0.09
C ILE A 314 -4.80 14.20 -0.46
N LYS A 315 -4.49 15.20 0.37
CA LYS A 315 -4.45 16.60 -0.07
C LYS A 315 -3.46 16.83 -1.20
N ARG A 316 -2.27 16.23 -1.11
CA ARG A 316 -1.24 16.28 -2.13
C ARG A 316 -1.73 15.70 -3.46
N TRP A 317 -2.30 14.49 -3.43
CA TRP A 317 -2.77 13.82 -4.64
C TRP A 317 -3.97 14.51 -5.29
N VAL A 318 -4.88 15.08 -4.51
CA VAL A 318 -5.97 15.93 -5.04
C VAL A 318 -5.38 17.11 -5.81
N GLY A 319 -4.34 17.77 -5.28
CA GLY A 319 -3.61 18.82 -5.99
C GLY A 319 -2.96 18.31 -7.28
N VAL A 320 -2.23 17.19 -7.22
CA VAL A 320 -1.55 16.60 -8.40
C VAL A 320 -2.55 16.25 -9.51
N VAL A 321 -3.66 15.58 -9.17
CA VAL A 321 -4.70 15.20 -10.14
C VAL A 321 -5.27 16.44 -10.85
N LYS A 322 -5.56 17.51 -10.07
CA LYS A 322 -6.08 18.78 -10.59
C LYS A 322 -5.06 19.49 -11.48
N ASP A 323 -3.83 19.67 -10.98
CA ASP A 323 -2.80 20.46 -11.66
C ASP A 323 -2.27 19.77 -12.93
N ALA A 324 -2.26 18.44 -12.93
CA ALA A 324 -1.89 17.63 -14.09
C ALA A 324 -3.04 17.42 -15.10
N GLY A 325 -4.25 17.92 -14.82
CA GLY A 325 -5.42 17.72 -15.68
C GLY A 325 -5.79 16.25 -15.87
N ILE A 326 -5.46 15.39 -14.89
CA ILE A 326 -5.75 13.96 -14.95
C ILE A 326 -7.26 13.75 -14.77
N GLN A 327 -7.92 13.11 -15.75
CA GLN A 327 -9.35 12.82 -15.66
C GLN A 327 -9.60 11.80 -14.55
N GLN A 328 -10.44 12.19 -13.58
CA GLN A 328 -10.96 11.28 -12.57
C GLN A 328 -11.90 10.25 -13.23
N GLN A 329 -11.79 9.01 -12.77
CA GLN A 329 -12.66 7.89 -13.19
C GLN A 329 -13.83 7.65 -12.24
#